data_113eae7cd0c84b68dbbc788faa125da8
#
_entry.id   113eae7cd0c84b68dbbc788faa125da8
#
_cell.length_a   1.000
_cell.length_b   1.000
_cell.length_c   1.000
_cell.angle_alpha   90.00
_cell.angle_beta   90.00
_cell.angle_gamma   90.00
#
_symmetry.space_group_name_H-M   'P 1'
#
loop_
_entity.id
_entity.type
_entity.pdbx_description
1 polymer ?
#
loop_
_entity_poly.entity_id
_entity_poly.type
_entity_poly.pdbx_seq_one_letter_code
_entity_poly.pdbx_strand_id
1 'polypeptide(L)'
;MNIHTHHVGEGINILDVGEGKAWVEKEKRRELVEGQNVFYSVGVHPMKLNELGESVFVGIEDTVRIKKVIAIGECGLDRRSPICMKTQEEILEVQVRLAEELCKPLIIHCVKAYSELIAVRKRTKSSVPWIVHGYNNNERILRQLLDCEFYISVGAALSDSRSNAFQLLRMIPAERLFLENDDKEVEISVIYE
;
A
#
# COMPACT_ATOMS: atom_id res chain seq x y z
N MET A 1 4.03 -1.25 14.96
CA MET A 1 4.55 -1.05 13.60
C MET A 1 3.51 -0.31 12.78
N ASN A 2 3.90 0.74 12.09
CA ASN A 2 3.07 1.52 11.17
C ASN A 2 3.33 0.99 9.76
N ILE A 3 2.35 0.29 9.17
CA ILE A 3 2.53 -0.43 7.90
C ILE A 3 2.55 0.52 6.68
N HIS A 4 1.95 1.70 6.79
CA HIS A 4 1.89 2.71 5.74
C HIS A 4 1.82 4.10 6.36
N THR A 5 2.73 4.99 5.93
CA THR A 5 2.80 6.37 6.40
C THR A 5 3.55 7.25 5.40
N HIS A 6 3.23 8.54 5.40
CA HIS A 6 3.97 9.58 4.68
C HIS A 6 4.90 10.38 5.62
N HIS A 7 4.88 10.09 6.92
CA HIS A 7 5.68 10.77 7.94
C HIS A 7 6.38 9.78 8.86
N VAL A 8 7.58 10.11 9.30
CA VAL A 8 8.31 9.30 10.27
C VAL A 8 7.79 9.64 11.66
N GLY A 9 7.25 8.64 12.35
CA GLY A 9 6.79 8.71 13.74
C GLY A 9 7.55 7.76 14.66
N GLU A 10 7.03 7.54 15.85
CA GLU A 10 7.60 6.59 16.80
C GLU A 10 7.51 5.14 16.31
N GLY A 11 8.43 4.30 16.76
CA GLY A 11 8.46 2.86 16.47
C GLY A 11 8.94 2.51 15.06
N ILE A 12 8.48 1.36 14.54
CA ILE A 12 8.83 0.88 13.20
C ILE A 12 7.84 1.48 12.19
N ASN A 13 8.35 2.16 11.18
CA ASN A 13 7.55 2.78 10.12
C ASN A 13 7.91 2.22 8.75
N ILE A 14 6.88 1.99 7.91
CA ILE A 14 7.05 1.79 6.47
C ILE A 14 6.60 3.08 5.79
N LEU A 15 7.59 3.87 5.38
CA LEU A 15 7.38 5.17 4.75
C LEU A 15 7.14 4.98 3.25
N ASP A 16 6.00 5.48 2.76
CA ASP A 16 5.78 5.56 1.33
C ASP A 16 6.63 6.66 0.72
N VAL A 17 7.42 6.31 -0.27
CA VAL A 17 8.31 7.23 -0.96
C VAL A 17 7.82 7.59 -2.35
N GLY A 18 6.60 7.15 -2.69
CA GLY A 18 5.93 7.44 -3.93
C GLY A 18 6.72 6.99 -5.16
N GLU A 19 6.61 7.78 -6.22
CA GLU A 19 7.08 7.40 -7.53
C GLU A 19 8.56 7.69 -7.73
N GLY A 20 9.29 6.69 -8.17
CA GLY A 20 10.74 6.63 -8.30
C GLY A 20 11.50 7.81 -8.94
N LYS A 21 10.86 8.81 -9.60
CA LYS A 21 11.59 9.93 -10.20
C LYS A 21 12.28 10.85 -9.19
N ALA A 22 11.67 11.08 -8.04
CA ALA A 22 12.28 11.89 -6.98
C ALA A 22 13.43 11.15 -6.26
N TRP A 23 13.48 9.83 -6.35
CA TRP A 23 14.38 8.95 -5.63
C TRP A 23 15.59 8.50 -6.44
N VAL A 24 15.63 8.76 -7.74
CA VAL A 24 16.78 8.47 -8.62
C VAL A 24 17.98 9.40 -8.34
N GLU A 25 17.76 10.54 -7.65
CA GLU A 25 18.85 11.40 -7.23
C GLU A 25 19.70 10.75 -6.14
N LYS A 26 20.99 10.67 -6.39
CA LYS A 26 22.01 9.97 -5.59
C LYS A 26 22.02 10.40 -4.10
N GLU A 27 21.55 11.60 -3.79
CA GLU A 27 21.46 12.15 -2.44
C GLU A 27 20.27 11.62 -1.65
N LYS A 28 19.11 11.43 -2.29
CA LYS A 28 17.94 10.85 -1.63
C LYS A 28 18.11 9.36 -1.32
N ARG A 29 18.90 8.62 -2.12
CA ARG A 29 19.30 7.25 -1.80
C ARG A 29 20.13 7.14 -0.50
N ARG A 30 20.84 8.18 -0.09
CA ARG A 30 21.56 8.22 1.19
C ARG A 30 20.61 8.37 2.36
N GLU A 31 19.56 9.19 2.24
CA GLU A 31 18.54 9.37 3.30
C GLU A 31 17.76 8.08 3.58
N LEU A 32 17.54 7.23 2.56
CA LEU A 32 16.93 5.91 2.74
C LEU A 32 17.76 4.95 3.62
N VAL A 33 19.03 5.24 3.86
CA VAL A 33 19.92 4.33 4.59
C VAL A 33 20.06 4.73 6.07
N GLU A 34 19.72 5.97 6.44
CA GLU A 34 19.92 6.53 7.77
C GLU A 34 18.64 6.48 8.61
N GLY A 35 18.52 5.64 9.55
CA GLY A 35 17.41 5.51 10.50
C GLY A 35 17.17 4.04 10.87
N GLN A 36 17.32 3.71 12.14
CA GLN A 36 17.30 2.30 12.57
C GLN A 36 15.91 1.64 12.43
N ASN A 37 14.82 2.42 12.47
CA ASN A 37 13.45 1.90 12.51
C ASN A 37 12.58 2.35 11.32
N VAL A 38 13.19 2.85 10.23
CA VAL A 38 12.48 3.28 9.04
C VAL A 38 12.77 2.32 7.89
N PHE A 39 11.71 1.78 7.31
CA PHE A 39 11.68 1.00 6.09
C PHE A 39 10.84 1.74 5.07
N TYR A 40 10.84 1.27 3.83
CA TYR A 40 10.21 2.00 2.74
C TYR A 40 9.33 1.10 1.89
N SER A 41 8.29 1.69 1.31
CA SER A 41 7.57 1.18 0.16
C SER A 41 7.77 2.09 -1.05
N VAL A 42 7.81 1.49 -2.23
CA VAL A 42 7.99 2.18 -3.51
C VAL A 42 6.98 1.62 -4.50
N GLY A 43 6.19 2.49 -5.13
CA GLY A 43 5.17 2.06 -6.08
C GLY A 43 4.64 3.19 -6.93
N VAL A 44 3.75 2.85 -7.86
CA VAL A 44 3.04 3.80 -8.73
C VAL A 44 1.60 3.91 -8.27
N HIS A 45 1.27 5.03 -7.65
CA HIS A 45 -0.07 5.34 -7.19
C HIS A 45 -1.02 5.61 -8.37
N PRO A 46 -2.26 5.08 -8.39
CA PRO A 46 -3.19 5.22 -9.52
C PRO A 46 -3.59 6.67 -9.84
N MET A 47 -3.51 7.59 -8.89
CA MET A 47 -3.81 9.00 -9.13
C MET A 47 -2.68 9.76 -9.84
N LYS A 48 -1.47 9.21 -9.86
CA LYS A 48 -0.29 9.90 -10.40
C LYS A 48 0.16 9.38 -11.77
N LEU A 49 -0.54 8.42 -12.34
CA LEU A 49 -0.20 7.78 -13.61
C LEU A 49 -0.10 8.74 -14.81
N ASN A 50 -0.81 9.86 -14.79
CA ASN A 50 -0.75 10.87 -15.87
C ASN A 50 0.59 11.61 -15.97
N GLU A 51 1.32 11.68 -14.86
CA GLU A 51 2.56 12.46 -14.75
C GLU A 51 3.79 11.62 -15.14
N LEU A 52 3.57 10.33 -15.35
CA LEU A 52 4.60 9.32 -15.36
C LEU A 52 4.62 8.60 -16.72
N GLY A 53 5.45 8.98 -17.65
CA GLY A 53 5.70 8.17 -18.85
C GLY A 53 6.33 6.80 -18.52
N GLU A 54 6.59 5.97 -19.52
CA GLU A 54 7.18 4.61 -19.41
C GLU A 54 8.46 4.55 -18.55
N SER A 55 9.18 5.67 -18.41
CA SER A 55 10.42 5.78 -17.62
C SER A 55 10.23 5.60 -16.09
N VAL A 56 8.99 5.58 -15.59
CA VAL A 56 8.67 5.38 -14.17
C VAL A 56 9.09 4.02 -13.67
N PHE A 57 8.85 2.98 -14.46
CA PHE A 57 9.17 1.62 -14.06
C PHE A 57 10.68 1.39 -13.92
N VAL A 58 11.49 2.03 -14.76
CA VAL A 58 12.96 1.94 -14.66
C VAL A 58 13.47 2.48 -13.31
N GLY A 59 12.92 3.59 -12.83
CA GLY A 59 13.30 4.15 -11.53
C GLY A 59 12.86 3.29 -10.34
N ILE A 60 11.70 2.66 -10.45
CA ILE A 60 11.17 1.76 -9.42
C ILE A 60 12.01 0.49 -9.33
N GLU A 61 12.31 -0.16 -10.44
CA GLU A 61 13.07 -1.41 -10.48
C GLU A 61 14.44 -1.31 -9.77
N ASP A 62 15.12 -0.18 -9.92
CA ASP A 62 16.37 0.06 -9.20
C ASP A 62 16.15 0.31 -7.70
N THR A 63 15.12 1.09 -7.36
CA THR A 63 14.87 1.52 -5.98
C THR A 63 14.34 0.37 -5.12
N VAL A 64 13.47 -0.48 -5.66
CA VAL A 64 12.89 -1.61 -4.90
C VAL A 64 13.92 -2.67 -4.51
N ARG A 65 15.10 -2.69 -5.12
CA ARG A 65 16.19 -3.61 -4.77
C ARG A 65 17.01 -3.13 -3.57
N ILE A 66 16.79 -1.92 -3.10
CA ILE A 66 17.43 -1.41 -1.88
C ILE A 66 16.93 -2.22 -0.70
N LYS A 67 17.83 -2.67 0.18
CA LYS A 67 17.53 -3.57 1.32
C LYS A 67 16.44 -3.03 2.25
N LYS A 68 16.37 -1.71 2.45
CA LYS A 68 15.36 -1.07 3.30
C LYS A 68 14.00 -0.87 2.63
N VAL A 69 13.88 -1.05 1.32
CA VAL A 69 12.60 -1.09 0.63
C VAL A 69 12.03 -2.49 0.80
N ILE A 70 11.04 -2.63 1.67
CA ILE A 70 10.50 -3.94 2.08
C ILE A 70 9.13 -4.26 1.48
N ALA A 71 8.50 -3.30 0.80
CA ALA A 71 7.21 -3.48 0.15
C ALA A 71 7.17 -2.76 -1.20
N ILE A 72 6.31 -3.19 -2.10
CA ILE A 72 5.92 -2.45 -3.30
C ILE A 72 4.59 -1.76 -3.01
N GLY A 73 4.57 -0.46 -3.19
CA GLY A 73 3.42 0.41 -2.88
C GLY A 73 3.88 1.85 -2.58
N GLU A 74 2.96 2.76 -2.55
CA GLU A 74 1.53 2.58 -2.69
C GLU A 74 1.18 2.33 -4.16
N CYS A 75 0.43 1.28 -4.45
CA CYS A 75 -0.03 0.92 -5.79
C CYS A 75 -1.50 0.46 -5.74
N GLY A 76 -2.19 0.38 -6.85
CA GLY A 76 -3.56 -0.10 -6.81
C GLY A 76 -4.52 0.55 -7.80
N LEU A 77 -5.79 0.69 -7.38
CA LEU A 77 -6.90 1.10 -8.24
C LEU A 77 -7.75 2.20 -7.59
N ASP A 78 -8.02 3.27 -8.31
CA ASP A 78 -8.90 4.35 -7.85
C ASP A 78 -9.86 4.81 -8.96
N ARG A 79 -11.17 4.65 -8.77
CA ARG A 79 -12.18 5.13 -9.74
C ARG A 79 -12.27 6.65 -9.85
N ARG A 80 -11.63 7.39 -8.95
CA ARG A 80 -11.55 8.86 -9.04
C ARG A 80 -10.40 9.30 -9.94
N SER A 81 -9.46 8.40 -10.27
CA SER A 81 -8.37 8.69 -11.19
C SER A 81 -8.93 9.02 -12.59
N PRO A 82 -8.36 9.99 -13.30
CA PRO A 82 -8.69 10.26 -14.69
C PRO A 82 -8.24 9.15 -15.64
N ILE A 83 -7.38 8.24 -15.18
CA ILE A 83 -6.88 7.11 -15.96
C ILE A 83 -7.93 6.00 -16.01
N CYS A 84 -8.16 5.44 -17.19
CA CYS A 84 -9.12 4.35 -17.33
C CYS A 84 -8.72 3.13 -16.49
N MET A 85 -9.70 2.41 -15.97
CA MET A 85 -9.50 1.28 -15.08
C MET A 85 -8.60 0.21 -15.69
N LYS A 86 -8.76 -0.07 -16.97
CA LYS A 86 -7.94 -1.06 -17.68
C LYS A 86 -6.44 -0.72 -17.60
N THR A 87 -6.07 0.53 -17.83
CA THR A 87 -4.67 0.97 -17.71
C THR A 87 -4.17 0.87 -16.28
N GLN A 88 -5.00 1.22 -15.28
CA GLN A 88 -4.65 1.05 -13.87
C GLN A 88 -4.40 -0.42 -13.53
N GLU A 89 -5.25 -1.34 -14.02
CA GLU A 89 -5.08 -2.80 -13.82
C GLU A 89 -3.78 -3.29 -14.46
N GLU A 90 -3.48 -2.89 -15.70
CA GLU A 90 -2.24 -3.27 -16.41
C GLU A 90 -1.00 -2.81 -15.64
N ILE A 91 -1.01 -1.60 -15.10
CA ILE A 91 0.08 -1.04 -14.29
C ILE A 91 0.20 -1.74 -12.93
N LEU A 92 -0.93 -2.05 -12.29
CA LEU A 92 -0.92 -2.85 -11.07
C LEU A 92 -0.31 -4.23 -11.32
N GLU A 93 -0.65 -4.89 -12.43
CA GLU A 93 -0.07 -6.20 -12.78
C GLU A 93 1.44 -6.16 -13.03
N VAL A 94 1.97 -5.06 -13.56
CA VAL A 94 3.43 -4.87 -13.64
C VAL A 94 4.06 -4.86 -12.25
N GLN A 95 3.45 -4.13 -11.32
CA GLN A 95 3.94 -4.06 -9.94
C GLN A 95 3.78 -5.38 -9.18
N VAL A 96 2.71 -6.12 -9.46
CA VAL A 96 2.53 -7.49 -8.94
C VAL A 96 3.66 -8.42 -9.40
N ARG A 97 4.01 -8.39 -10.69
CA ARG A 97 5.13 -9.21 -11.21
C ARG A 97 6.45 -8.85 -10.54
N LEU A 98 6.71 -7.57 -10.34
CA LEU A 98 7.91 -7.10 -9.65
C LEU A 98 7.92 -7.55 -8.16
N ALA A 99 6.75 -7.52 -7.50
CA ALA A 99 6.59 -8.00 -6.14
C ALA A 99 6.89 -9.50 -6.01
N GLU A 100 6.39 -10.30 -6.96
CA GLU A 100 6.68 -11.74 -7.04
C GLU A 100 8.17 -12.02 -7.25
N GLU A 101 8.81 -11.32 -8.22
CA GLU A 101 10.25 -11.47 -8.48
C GLU A 101 11.10 -11.21 -7.24
N LEU A 102 10.72 -10.21 -6.45
CA LEU A 102 11.49 -9.76 -5.30
C LEU A 102 11.00 -10.35 -3.96
N CYS A 103 9.96 -11.18 -3.99
CA CYS A 103 9.31 -11.74 -2.80
C CYS A 103 8.90 -10.65 -1.78
N LYS A 104 8.36 -9.52 -2.26
CA LYS A 104 7.94 -8.39 -1.42
C LYS A 104 6.42 -8.26 -1.37
N PRO A 105 5.83 -7.91 -0.22
CA PRO A 105 4.41 -7.63 -0.13
C PRO A 105 4.02 -6.39 -0.93
N LEU A 106 2.72 -6.28 -1.25
CA LEU A 106 2.10 -5.12 -1.88
C LEU A 106 1.29 -4.31 -0.86
N ILE A 107 1.49 -3.00 -0.82
CA ILE A 107 0.62 -2.05 -0.11
C ILE A 107 -0.34 -1.45 -1.13
N ILE A 108 -1.62 -1.75 -0.97
CA ILE A 108 -2.65 -1.56 -1.99
C ILE A 108 -3.58 -0.41 -1.63
N HIS A 109 -3.58 0.60 -2.49
CA HIS A 109 -4.62 1.61 -2.56
C HIS A 109 -5.86 1.07 -3.29
N CYS A 110 -7.03 1.19 -2.71
CA CYS A 110 -8.25 0.79 -3.39
C CYS A 110 -9.43 1.70 -3.07
N VAL A 111 -9.86 2.51 -4.04
CA VAL A 111 -11.02 3.38 -3.90
C VAL A 111 -12.08 3.04 -4.94
N LYS A 112 -13.24 2.55 -4.44
CA LYS A 112 -14.41 2.18 -5.25
C LYS A 112 -14.12 1.17 -6.39
N ALA A 113 -13.05 0.36 -6.28
CA ALA A 113 -12.58 -0.58 -7.30
C ALA A 113 -12.27 -1.98 -6.73
N TYR A 114 -12.94 -2.38 -5.65
CA TYR A 114 -12.65 -3.65 -4.96
C TYR A 114 -12.95 -4.89 -5.80
N SER A 115 -13.97 -4.85 -6.66
CA SER A 115 -14.29 -5.96 -7.57
C SER A 115 -13.18 -6.18 -8.60
N GLU A 116 -12.65 -5.10 -9.15
CA GLU A 116 -11.54 -5.12 -10.08
C GLU A 116 -10.25 -5.59 -9.38
N LEU A 117 -9.99 -5.09 -8.18
CA LEU A 117 -8.84 -5.50 -7.38
C LEU A 117 -8.85 -7.02 -7.11
N ILE A 118 -9.99 -7.56 -6.70
CA ILE A 118 -10.18 -8.99 -6.48
C ILE A 118 -10.00 -9.78 -7.79
N ALA A 119 -10.48 -9.25 -8.91
CA ALA A 119 -10.30 -9.87 -10.23
C ALA A 119 -8.82 -9.91 -10.62
N VAL A 120 -8.06 -8.83 -10.39
CA VAL A 120 -6.59 -8.80 -10.61
C VAL A 120 -5.89 -9.84 -9.72
N ARG A 121 -6.22 -9.89 -8.42
CA ARG A 121 -5.64 -10.88 -7.48
C ARG A 121 -5.84 -12.31 -7.97
N LYS A 122 -7.07 -12.66 -8.40
CA LYS A 122 -7.40 -13.99 -8.91
C LYS A 122 -6.70 -14.32 -10.23
N ARG A 123 -6.58 -13.32 -11.11
CA ARG A 123 -5.99 -13.48 -12.45
C ARG A 123 -4.47 -13.65 -12.37
N THR A 124 -3.82 -12.88 -11.51
CA THR A 124 -2.35 -12.92 -11.34
C THR A 124 -1.88 -14.14 -10.56
N LYS A 125 -2.74 -14.75 -9.73
CA LYS A 125 -2.40 -15.86 -8.83
C LYS A 125 -1.15 -15.58 -7.98
N SER A 126 -0.97 -14.32 -7.61
CA SER A 126 0.20 -13.86 -6.88
C SER A 126 0.30 -14.56 -5.52
N SER A 127 1.51 -14.94 -5.14
CA SER A 127 1.80 -15.64 -3.88
C SER A 127 2.21 -14.68 -2.76
N VAL A 128 2.66 -13.47 -3.11
CA VAL A 128 3.04 -12.46 -2.10
C VAL A 128 1.82 -11.89 -1.37
N PRO A 129 1.99 -11.42 -0.13
CA PRO A 129 0.92 -10.76 0.62
C PRO A 129 0.47 -9.45 -0.06
N TRP A 130 -0.85 -9.24 -0.12
CA TRP A 130 -1.46 -7.99 -0.54
C TRP A 130 -2.15 -7.34 0.66
N ILE A 131 -1.74 -6.14 1.02
CA ILE A 131 -2.23 -5.40 2.18
C ILE A 131 -3.07 -4.24 1.66
N VAL A 132 -4.39 -4.32 1.81
CA VAL A 132 -5.27 -3.19 1.50
C VAL A 132 -5.16 -2.18 2.63
N HIS A 133 -4.59 -1.01 2.35
CA HIS A 133 -4.44 0.04 3.33
C HIS A 133 -5.71 0.92 3.43
N GLY A 134 -5.84 1.69 4.51
CA GLY A 134 -6.93 2.64 4.73
C GLY A 134 -8.32 2.03 4.70
N TYR A 135 -8.48 0.76 5.08
CA TYR A 135 -9.76 0.09 4.94
C TYR A 135 -10.83 0.72 5.82
N ASN A 136 -11.88 1.21 5.18
CA ASN A 136 -13.08 1.73 5.85
C ASN A 136 -14.32 1.49 4.97
N ASN A 137 -14.56 0.24 4.60
CA ASN A 137 -15.68 -0.15 3.74
C ASN A 137 -16.60 -1.13 4.48
N ASN A 138 -17.66 -1.62 3.81
CA ASN A 138 -18.68 -2.47 4.40
C ASN A 138 -18.22 -3.92 4.60
N GLU A 139 -18.97 -4.66 5.44
CA GLU A 139 -18.71 -6.06 5.78
C GLU A 139 -18.60 -6.98 4.56
N ARG A 140 -19.45 -6.79 3.55
CA ARG A 140 -19.45 -7.64 2.36
C ARG A 140 -18.10 -7.58 1.62
N ILE A 141 -17.55 -6.38 1.46
CA ILE A 141 -16.26 -6.20 0.83
C ILE A 141 -15.15 -6.79 1.71
N LEU A 142 -15.21 -6.58 3.03
CA LEU A 142 -14.23 -7.16 3.96
C LEU A 142 -14.17 -8.69 3.80
N ARG A 143 -15.31 -9.37 3.84
CA ARG A 143 -15.37 -10.84 3.66
C ARG A 143 -14.76 -11.28 2.33
N GLN A 144 -15.10 -10.61 1.23
CA GLN A 144 -14.54 -10.93 -0.08
C GLN A 144 -13.02 -10.76 -0.16
N LEU A 145 -12.48 -9.74 0.51
CA LEU A 145 -11.04 -9.54 0.60
C LEU A 145 -10.37 -10.64 1.42
N LEU A 146 -10.93 -10.97 2.60
CA LEU A 146 -10.40 -12.03 3.46
C LEU A 146 -10.46 -13.41 2.79
N ASP A 147 -11.54 -13.71 2.05
CA ASP A 147 -11.69 -14.94 1.27
C ASP A 147 -10.68 -15.04 0.11
N CYS A 148 -10.19 -13.90 -0.37
CA CYS A 148 -9.12 -13.81 -1.38
C CYS A 148 -7.73 -13.60 -0.78
N GLU A 149 -7.57 -13.89 0.51
CA GLU A 149 -6.31 -13.86 1.25
C GLU A 149 -5.61 -12.50 1.32
N PHE A 150 -6.38 -11.41 1.27
CA PHE A 150 -5.85 -10.09 1.55
C PHE A 150 -5.57 -9.90 3.04
N TYR A 151 -4.58 -9.09 3.33
CA TYR A 151 -4.37 -8.45 4.62
C TYR A 151 -5.06 -7.08 4.61
N ILE A 152 -5.46 -6.62 5.78
CA ILE A 152 -6.24 -5.38 5.95
C ILE A 152 -5.46 -4.45 6.87
N SER A 153 -5.25 -3.22 6.44
CA SER A 153 -4.73 -2.18 7.32
C SER A 153 -5.82 -1.14 7.60
N VAL A 154 -5.92 -0.73 8.85
CA VAL A 154 -6.88 0.26 9.33
C VAL A 154 -6.14 1.38 10.06
N GLY A 155 -6.64 2.58 9.91
CA GLY A 155 -5.97 3.77 10.43
C GLY A 155 -6.88 4.65 11.29
N ALA A 156 -6.75 5.97 11.15
CA ALA A 156 -7.44 6.98 11.95
C ALA A 156 -8.98 6.84 11.99
N ALA A 157 -9.59 6.11 11.04
CA ALA A 157 -11.02 5.82 11.08
C ALA A 157 -11.44 5.02 12.32
N LEU A 158 -10.51 4.34 13.01
CA LEU A 158 -10.80 3.66 14.30
C LEU A 158 -11.20 4.61 15.42
N SER A 159 -10.82 5.88 15.35
CA SER A 159 -11.21 6.89 16.35
C SER A 159 -12.71 7.29 16.26
N ASP A 160 -13.42 6.94 15.19
CA ASP A 160 -14.87 7.13 15.09
C ASP A 160 -15.59 5.78 15.23
N SER A 161 -16.28 5.58 16.36
CA SER A 161 -17.03 4.34 16.62
C SER A 161 -18.15 4.05 15.59
N ARG A 162 -18.55 5.04 14.80
CA ARG A 162 -19.53 4.89 13.71
C ARG A 162 -18.90 4.49 12.38
N SER A 163 -17.58 4.50 12.28
CA SER A 163 -16.89 4.10 11.07
C SER A 163 -17.02 2.59 10.83
N ASN A 164 -17.00 2.18 9.58
CA ASN A 164 -16.98 0.76 9.24
C ASN A 164 -15.70 0.08 9.76
N ALA A 165 -14.56 0.76 9.70
CA ALA A 165 -13.31 0.24 10.23
C ALA A 165 -13.43 -0.17 11.71
N PHE A 166 -14.01 0.71 12.56
CA PHE A 166 -14.23 0.41 13.98
C PHE A 166 -15.22 -0.76 14.17
N GLN A 167 -16.37 -0.71 13.48
CA GLN A 167 -17.43 -1.71 13.65
C GLN A 167 -17.02 -3.11 13.18
N LEU A 168 -16.15 -3.18 12.17
CA LEU A 168 -15.72 -4.43 11.55
C LEU A 168 -14.37 -4.93 12.07
N LEU A 169 -13.68 -4.18 12.93
CA LEU A 169 -12.34 -4.51 13.40
C LEU A 169 -12.25 -5.95 13.93
N ARG A 170 -13.23 -6.38 14.72
CA ARG A 170 -13.26 -7.72 15.33
C ARG A 170 -13.49 -8.87 14.33
N MET A 171 -13.86 -8.55 13.10
CA MET A 171 -14.03 -9.52 12.02
C MET A 171 -12.73 -9.80 11.27
N ILE A 172 -11.71 -8.95 11.44
CA ILE A 172 -10.42 -9.12 10.82
C ILE A 172 -9.58 -10.03 11.71
N PRO A 173 -9.12 -11.20 11.21
CA PRO A 173 -8.19 -12.04 11.96
C PRO A 173 -6.94 -11.26 12.37
N ALA A 174 -6.49 -11.43 13.61
CA ALA A 174 -5.35 -10.66 14.14
C ALA A 174 -4.07 -10.84 13.30
N GLU A 175 -3.87 -12.05 12.76
CA GLU A 175 -2.75 -12.38 11.88
C GLU A 175 -2.82 -11.73 10.48
N ARG A 176 -3.96 -11.10 10.15
CA ARG A 176 -4.19 -10.38 8.89
C ARG A 176 -4.45 -8.90 9.08
N LEU A 177 -4.34 -8.40 10.32
CA LEU A 177 -4.59 -7.02 10.66
C LEU A 177 -3.28 -6.24 10.77
N PHE A 178 -3.25 -5.08 10.13
CA PHE A 178 -2.23 -4.06 10.31
C PHE A 178 -2.87 -2.74 10.72
N LEU A 179 -2.07 -1.88 11.35
CA LEU A 179 -2.45 -0.52 11.70
C LEU A 179 -1.53 0.49 11.00
N GLU A 180 -2.08 1.66 10.71
CA GLU A 180 -1.39 2.73 10.00
C GLU A 180 -1.89 4.11 10.43
N ASN A 181 -1.13 5.16 10.13
CA ASN A 181 -1.61 6.53 10.24
C ASN A 181 -1.77 7.25 8.89
N ASP A 182 -1.27 6.63 7.80
CA ASP A 182 -1.32 7.18 6.43
C ASP A 182 -0.76 8.62 6.40
N ASP A 183 -1.53 9.59 5.94
CA ASP A 183 -1.20 11.02 5.88
C ASP A 183 -1.66 11.79 7.14
N LYS A 184 -2.17 11.12 8.17
CA LYS A 184 -2.72 11.75 9.37
C LYS A 184 -1.62 12.06 10.38
N GLU A 185 -1.68 13.27 10.95
CA GLU A 185 -0.82 13.69 12.07
C GLU A 185 -1.28 13.07 13.40
N VAL A 186 -1.51 11.75 13.40
CA VAL A 186 -1.89 10.98 14.59
C VAL A 186 -0.77 9.98 14.85
N GLU A 187 -0.22 9.98 16.05
CA GLU A 187 0.78 8.98 16.43
C GLU A 187 0.19 7.57 16.34
N ILE A 188 0.99 6.65 15.80
CA ILE A 188 0.54 5.27 15.62
C ILE A 188 0.16 4.59 16.94
N SER A 189 0.77 4.98 18.05
CA SER A 189 0.44 4.52 19.41
C SER A 189 -1.02 4.77 19.76
N VAL A 190 -1.58 5.93 19.38
CA VAL A 190 -2.99 6.30 19.61
C VAL A 190 -3.95 5.39 18.84
N ILE A 191 -3.53 4.88 17.69
CA ILE A 191 -4.35 3.95 16.89
C ILE A 191 -4.33 2.53 17.48
N TYR A 192 -3.28 2.20 18.25
CA TYR A 192 -3.16 0.92 18.96
C TYR A 192 -3.97 0.86 20.27
N GLU A 193 -4.36 2.00 20.86
CA GLU A 193 -5.20 2.10 22.08
C GLU A 193 -6.69 1.88 21.79
#